data_223b6b09903cb0911a3fc3ca41222617
#
_entry.id   223b6b09903cb0911a3fc3ca41222617
#
_cell.length_a   1.000
_cell.length_b   1.000
_cell.length_c   1.000
_cell.angle_alpha   90.00
_cell.angle_beta   90.00
_cell.angle_gamma   90.00
#
_symmetry.space_group_name_H-M   'P 1'
#
loop_
_entity.id
_entity.type
_entity.pdbx_description
1 polymer ?
#
loop_
_entity_poly.entity_id
_entity_poly.type
_entity_poly.pdbx_seq_one_letter_code
_entity_poly.pdbx_strand_id
1 'polypeptide(L)'
;PSIGQTLQKGVLRMFGTIAGAVAALVLLGLFAQERMLLLSVLSLYLCLMLYLMLTSVYYGYAFFISCIVTLIICLMAVHEPQDAFHLSVYRVEETLLGIGVYTVVTLVFSPRTSIKSLYHGVQDLMAGHKALFVMNEGAGAEGQMSRMYTQYVGMREILDKVGQLVPAVQLETYQVYRYREHWERAVRCSAELLELQRRWMGTLVAMKDLDMASLFPHFESRVAELGKLFDRLDALGKEGSPGDSSKPEDVQPLAFDESVFEKLGSTRKGLAFSAVKLFE
;
A
#
# COMPACT_ATOMS: atom_id res chain seq x y z
N PRO A 1 -6.44 13.00 11.81
CA PRO A 1 -5.51 13.23 10.71
C PRO A 1 -4.21 13.78 11.28
N SER A 2 -3.06 13.24 10.81
CA SER A 2 -1.76 13.75 11.19
C SER A 2 -1.37 14.96 10.34
N ILE A 3 -0.38 15.74 10.81
CA ILE A 3 0.13 16.91 10.08
C ILE A 3 0.57 16.52 8.66
N GLY A 4 1.29 15.42 8.48
CA GLY A 4 1.77 14.99 7.17
C GLY A 4 0.64 14.57 6.23
N GLN A 5 -0.38 13.86 6.72
CA GLN A 5 -1.56 13.53 5.90
C GLN A 5 -2.33 14.79 5.48
N THR A 6 -2.41 15.78 6.37
CA THR A 6 -3.02 17.08 6.08
C THR A 6 -2.24 17.82 5.01
N LEU A 7 -0.91 17.92 5.17
CA LEU A 7 -0.02 18.59 4.23
C LEU A 7 -0.03 17.88 2.86
N GLN A 8 0.05 16.56 2.83
CA GLN A 8 -0.01 15.76 1.60
C GLN A 8 -1.33 16.03 0.83
N LYS A 9 -2.47 15.96 1.53
CA LYS A 9 -3.77 16.27 0.91
C LYS A 9 -3.86 17.71 0.44
N GLY A 10 -3.30 18.66 1.20
CA GLY A 10 -3.23 20.07 0.83
C GLY A 10 -2.44 20.29 -0.46
N VAL A 11 -1.24 19.71 -0.56
CA VAL A 11 -0.38 19.77 -1.75
C VAL A 11 -1.06 19.13 -2.97
N LEU A 12 -1.63 17.94 -2.82
CA LEU A 12 -2.35 17.27 -3.91
C LEU A 12 -3.58 18.07 -4.36
N ARG A 13 -4.29 18.71 -3.42
CA ARG A 13 -5.42 19.60 -3.74
C ARG A 13 -4.97 20.81 -4.54
N MET A 14 -3.86 21.43 -4.14
CA MET A 14 -3.29 22.58 -4.85
C MET A 14 -2.94 22.21 -6.31
N PHE A 15 -2.18 21.13 -6.52
CA PHE A 15 -1.83 20.66 -7.85
C PHE A 15 -3.05 20.28 -8.68
N GLY A 16 -4.03 19.58 -8.10
CA GLY A 16 -5.27 19.23 -8.77
C GLY A 16 -6.09 20.45 -9.18
N THR A 17 -6.16 21.48 -8.32
CA THR A 17 -6.88 22.74 -8.63
C THR A 17 -6.20 23.50 -9.76
N ILE A 18 -4.87 23.66 -9.73
CA ILE A 18 -4.12 24.34 -10.79
C ILE A 18 -4.27 23.59 -12.12
N ALA A 19 -4.07 22.28 -12.12
CA ALA A 19 -4.23 21.46 -13.32
C ALA A 19 -5.64 21.54 -13.89
N GLY A 20 -6.66 21.49 -13.02
CA GLY A 20 -8.07 21.62 -13.42
C GLY A 20 -8.41 23.01 -13.97
N ALA A 21 -7.90 24.07 -13.37
CA ALA A 21 -8.08 25.44 -13.84
C ALA A 21 -7.44 25.65 -15.22
N VAL A 22 -6.19 25.18 -15.41
CA VAL A 22 -5.50 25.24 -16.71
C VAL A 22 -6.25 24.44 -17.77
N ALA A 23 -6.69 23.22 -17.45
CA ALA A 23 -7.47 22.41 -18.38
C ALA A 23 -8.80 23.09 -18.79
N ALA A 24 -9.51 23.69 -17.84
CA ALA A 24 -10.74 24.42 -18.12
C ALA A 24 -10.49 25.62 -19.04
N LEU A 25 -9.43 26.41 -18.80
CA LEU A 25 -9.06 27.54 -19.65
C LEU A 25 -8.71 27.10 -21.07
N VAL A 26 -7.98 26.00 -21.23
CA VAL A 26 -7.64 25.43 -22.54
C VAL A 26 -8.91 24.97 -23.27
N LEU A 27 -9.79 24.24 -22.58
CA LEU A 27 -11.06 23.77 -23.18
C LEU A 27 -11.97 24.91 -23.61
N LEU A 28 -12.14 25.92 -22.77
CA LEU A 28 -12.96 27.07 -23.08
C LEU A 28 -12.30 27.95 -24.18
N GLY A 29 -10.99 28.14 -24.13
CA GLY A 29 -10.27 28.90 -25.14
C GLY A 29 -10.34 28.29 -26.54
N LEU A 30 -10.35 26.96 -26.65
CA LEU A 30 -10.38 26.27 -27.94
C LEU A 30 -11.80 25.97 -28.43
N PHE A 31 -12.76 25.71 -27.56
CA PHE A 31 -14.06 25.13 -27.93
C PHE A 31 -15.26 25.94 -27.42
N ALA A 32 -15.08 27.17 -26.90
CA ALA A 32 -16.17 27.98 -26.36
C ALA A 32 -17.32 28.22 -27.37
N GLN A 33 -17.01 28.30 -28.66
CA GLN A 33 -17.99 28.56 -29.73
C GLN A 33 -18.79 27.31 -30.11
N GLU A 34 -18.22 26.12 -29.92
CA GLU A 34 -18.79 24.86 -30.38
C GLU A 34 -19.22 23.99 -29.18
N ARG A 35 -20.44 24.22 -28.66
CA ARG A 35 -20.95 23.56 -27.45
C ARG A 35 -20.88 22.04 -27.49
N MET A 36 -21.17 21.40 -28.63
CA MET A 36 -21.13 19.93 -28.74
C MET A 36 -19.72 19.41 -28.67
N LEU A 37 -18.74 20.09 -29.27
CA LEU A 37 -17.32 19.75 -29.16
C LEU A 37 -16.82 19.96 -27.75
N LEU A 38 -17.16 21.08 -27.10
CA LEU A 38 -16.79 21.33 -25.70
C LEU A 38 -17.27 20.21 -24.79
N LEU A 39 -18.55 19.81 -24.89
CA LEU A 39 -19.10 18.73 -24.04
C LEU A 39 -18.45 17.38 -24.32
N SER A 40 -18.15 17.07 -25.58
CA SER A 40 -17.51 15.81 -25.95
C SER A 40 -16.09 15.73 -25.43
N VAL A 41 -15.29 16.79 -25.61
CA VAL A 41 -13.89 16.83 -25.13
C VAL A 41 -13.85 16.92 -23.60
N LEU A 42 -14.75 17.68 -22.96
CA LEU A 42 -14.89 17.69 -21.51
C LEU A 42 -15.19 16.28 -20.96
N SER A 43 -16.15 15.57 -21.58
CA SER A 43 -16.50 14.20 -21.17
C SER A 43 -15.29 13.27 -21.29
N LEU A 44 -14.53 13.35 -22.38
CA LEU A 44 -13.31 12.57 -22.57
C LEU A 44 -12.25 12.89 -21.51
N TYR A 45 -12.05 14.17 -21.21
CA TYR A 45 -11.14 14.62 -20.14
C TYR A 45 -11.56 14.06 -18.78
N LEU A 46 -12.86 14.12 -18.42
CA LEU A 46 -13.37 13.60 -17.16
C LEU A 46 -13.17 12.09 -17.07
N CYS A 47 -13.43 11.33 -18.15
CA CYS A 47 -13.17 9.90 -18.20
C CYS A 47 -11.68 9.58 -17.99
N LEU A 48 -10.78 10.35 -18.65
CA LEU A 48 -9.35 10.20 -18.50
C LEU A 48 -8.89 10.44 -17.06
N MET A 49 -9.35 11.53 -16.43
CA MET A 49 -9.02 11.87 -15.04
C MET A 49 -9.56 10.85 -14.05
N LEU A 50 -10.76 10.32 -14.25
CA LEU A 50 -11.32 9.22 -13.45
C LEU A 50 -10.50 7.94 -13.60
N TYR A 51 -10.10 7.60 -14.81
CA TYR A 51 -9.23 6.45 -15.06
C TYR A 51 -7.89 6.59 -14.31
N LEU A 52 -7.24 7.76 -14.42
CA LEU A 52 -6.00 8.03 -13.71
C LEU A 52 -6.18 8.03 -12.19
N MET A 53 -7.32 8.50 -11.68
CA MET A 53 -7.67 8.42 -10.27
C MET A 53 -7.72 6.97 -9.78
N LEU A 54 -8.37 6.07 -10.52
CA LEU A 54 -8.51 4.66 -10.15
C LEU A 54 -7.18 3.89 -10.25
N THR A 55 -6.31 4.28 -11.18
CA THR A 55 -5.02 3.60 -11.41
C THR A 55 -3.92 4.09 -10.45
N SER A 56 -4.02 5.34 -9.98
CA SER A 56 -2.97 5.97 -9.17
C SER A 56 -3.26 5.88 -7.67
N VAL A 57 -2.48 5.10 -6.94
CA VAL A 57 -2.61 4.95 -5.48
C VAL A 57 -2.28 6.26 -4.73
N TYR A 58 -1.27 7.01 -5.19
CA TYR A 58 -0.76 8.19 -4.48
C TYR A 58 -1.36 9.52 -4.96
N TYR A 59 -1.62 9.65 -6.26
CA TYR A 59 -2.04 10.91 -6.90
C TYR A 59 -3.55 10.94 -7.23
N GLY A 60 -4.29 9.87 -6.93
CA GLY A 60 -5.71 9.76 -7.26
C GLY A 60 -6.54 10.93 -6.77
N TYR A 61 -6.22 11.47 -5.58
CA TYR A 61 -6.90 12.64 -5.04
C TYR A 61 -6.69 13.93 -5.87
N ALA A 62 -5.49 14.13 -6.43
CA ALA A 62 -5.22 15.29 -7.29
C ALA A 62 -6.02 15.22 -8.60
N PHE A 63 -6.10 14.03 -9.21
CA PHE A 63 -6.90 13.82 -10.43
C PHE A 63 -8.40 14.03 -10.18
N PHE A 64 -8.90 13.59 -9.02
CA PHE A 64 -10.27 13.82 -8.60
C PHE A 64 -10.60 15.33 -8.47
N ILE A 65 -9.73 16.08 -7.79
CA ILE A 65 -9.87 17.54 -7.64
C ILE A 65 -9.79 18.22 -8.99
N SER A 66 -8.87 17.84 -9.87
CA SER A 66 -8.77 18.38 -11.22
C SER A 66 -10.05 18.19 -12.02
N CYS A 67 -10.66 17.01 -11.93
CA CYS A 67 -11.94 16.70 -12.54
C CYS A 67 -13.06 17.67 -12.08
N ILE A 68 -13.19 17.83 -10.76
CA ILE A 68 -14.23 18.69 -10.16
C ILE A 68 -14.02 20.17 -10.56
N VAL A 69 -12.78 20.66 -10.44
CA VAL A 69 -12.48 22.07 -10.73
C VAL A 69 -12.72 22.40 -12.20
N THR A 70 -12.26 21.54 -13.11
CA THR A 70 -12.52 21.71 -14.55
C THR A 70 -14.01 21.76 -14.85
N LEU A 71 -14.78 20.84 -14.26
CA LEU A 71 -16.22 20.77 -14.46
C LEU A 71 -16.92 22.05 -13.96
N ILE A 72 -16.57 22.51 -12.76
CA ILE A 72 -17.16 23.72 -12.17
C ILE A 72 -16.86 24.95 -13.05
N ILE A 73 -15.60 25.15 -13.44
CA ILE A 73 -15.21 26.32 -14.25
C ILE A 73 -15.91 26.28 -15.62
N CYS A 74 -15.91 25.12 -16.30
CA CYS A 74 -16.57 24.98 -17.60
C CYS A 74 -18.07 25.24 -17.52
N LEU A 75 -18.76 24.75 -16.47
CA LEU A 75 -20.20 24.94 -16.27
C LEU A 75 -20.55 26.43 -15.99
N MET A 76 -19.73 27.09 -15.16
CA MET A 76 -19.97 28.48 -14.80
C MET A 76 -19.62 29.45 -15.96
N ALA A 77 -18.54 29.18 -16.68
CA ALA A 77 -18.05 30.03 -17.74
C ALA A 77 -18.70 29.77 -19.13
N VAL A 78 -19.61 28.79 -19.24
CA VAL A 78 -20.25 28.44 -20.52
C VAL A 78 -21.08 29.59 -21.11
N HIS A 79 -21.61 30.45 -20.26
CA HIS A 79 -22.45 31.59 -20.67
C HIS A 79 -21.62 32.86 -20.94
N GLU A 80 -20.51 33.02 -20.22
CA GLU A 80 -19.60 34.15 -20.27
C GLU A 80 -18.14 33.66 -20.29
N PRO A 81 -17.64 33.17 -21.44
CA PRO A 81 -16.29 32.60 -21.53
C PRO A 81 -15.17 33.58 -21.23
N GLN A 82 -15.41 34.89 -21.38
CA GLN A 82 -14.48 35.98 -21.07
C GLN A 82 -14.13 36.03 -19.57
N ASP A 83 -15.04 35.57 -18.68
CA ASP A 83 -14.83 35.56 -17.23
C ASP A 83 -14.16 34.27 -16.74
N ALA A 84 -13.92 33.30 -17.62
CA ALA A 84 -13.30 32.02 -17.29
C ALA A 84 -11.94 32.17 -16.60
N PHE A 85 -11.15 33.17 -17.02
CA PHE A 85 -9.85 33.44 -16.42
C PHE A 85 -9.98 33.91 -14.96
N HIS A 86 -10.84 34.90 -14.71
CA HIS A 86 -11.08 35.42 -13.37
C HIS A 86 -11.66 34.34 -12.46
N LEU A 87 -12.59 33.54 -12.94
CA LEU A 87 -13.17 32.43 -12.22
C LEU A 87 -12.12 31.38 -11.86
N SER A 88 -11.20 31.07 -12.78
CA SER A 88 -10.10 30.13 -12.54
C SER A 88 -9.13 30.64 -11.46
N VAL A 89 -8.78 31.94 -11.51
CA VAL A 89 -7.92 32.58 -10.50
C VAL A 89 -8.59 32.54 -9.14
N TYR A 90 -9.84 32.95 -9.03
CA TYR A 90 -10.59 32.88 -7.75
C TYR A 90 -10.67 31.49 -7.15
N ARG A 91 -10.85 30.44 -7.97
CA ARG A 91 -10.85 29.04 -7.49
C ARG A 91 -9.50 28.61 -6.94
N VAL A 92 -8.40 29.06 -7.56
CA VAL A 92 -7.05 28.80 -7.04
C VAL A 92 -6.83 29.54 -5.72
N GLU A 93 -7.21 30.81 -5.64
CA GLU A 93 -7.07 31.64 -4.43
C GLU A 93 -7.90 31.07 -3.26
N GLU A 94 -9.17 30.76 -3.47
CA GLU A 94 -10.04 30.13 -2.46
C GLU A 94 -9.43 28.80 -1.93
N THR A 95 -8.89 27.99 -2.84
CA THR A 95 -8.25 26.71 -2.46
C THR A 95 -7.00 26.94 -1.64
N LEU A 96 -6.13 27.86 -2.04
CA LEU A 96 -4.91 28.20 -1.30
C LEU A 96 -5.22 28.74 0.09
N LEU A 97 -6.19 29.64 0.20
CA LEU A 97 -6.65 30.18 1.47
C LEU A 97 -7.21 29.07 2.39
N GLY A 98 -8.06 28.21 1.84
CA GLY A 98 -8.60 27.07 2.57
C GLY A 98 -7.53 26.08 3.06
N ILE A 99 -6.52 25.78 2.24
CA ILE A 99 -5.38 24.96 2.64
C ILE A 99 -4.57 25.66 3.73
N GLY A 100 -4.30 26.96 3.60
CA GLY A 100 -3.56 27.75 4.60
C GLY A 100 -4.25 27.72 5.96
N VAL A 101 -5.53 28.07 6.02
CA VAL A 101 -6.33 28.05 7.25
C VAL A 101 -6.37 26.66 7.86
N TYR A 102 -6.67 25.63 7.06
CA TYR A 102 -6.72 24.26 7.56
C TYR A 102 -5.37 23.78 8.11
N THR A 103 -4.26 24.14 7.45
CA THR A 103 -2.91 23.81 7.91
C THR A 103 -2.60 24.49 9.25
N VAL A 104 -2.89 25.78 9.38
CA VAL A 104 -2.70 26.52 10.65
C VAL A 104 -3.51 25.90 11.77
N VAL A 105 -4.81 25.64 11.55
CA VAL A 105 -5.68 25.00 12.54
C VAL A 105 -5.15 23.63 12.94
N THR A 106 -4.70 22.81 11.98
CA THR A 106 -4.15 21.48 12.28
C THR A 106 -2.86 21.56 13.09
N LEU A 107 -1.98 22.50 12.78
CA LEU A 107 -0.73 22.71 13.54
C LEU A 107 -1.01 23.14 15.00
N VAL A 108 -2.01 23.99 15.22
CA VAL A 108 -2.33 24.52 16.54
C VAL A 108 -3.10 23.49 17.39
N PHE A 109 -4.09 22.82 16.81
CA PHE A 109 -5.04 21.99 17.58
C PHE A 109 -4.75 20.48 17.53
N SER A 110 -3.95 19.98 16.59
CA SER A 110 -3.69 18.54 16.47
C SER A 110 -2.24 18.23 16.10
N PRO A 111 -1.25 18.48 16.97
CA PRO A 111 0.16 18.23 16.70
C PRO A 111 0.53 16.73 16.76
N ARG A 112 -0.30 15.85 16.18
CA ARG A 112 -0.01 14.41 16.13
C ARG A 112 0.91 14.10 14.96
N THR A 113 2.10 13.60 15.26
CA THR A 113 3.06 13.16 14.25
C THR A 113 2.71 11.76 13.74
N SER A 114 2.72 11.56 12.43
CA SER A 114 2.47 10.24 11.81
C SER A 114 3.58 9.23 12.10
N ILE A 115 4.75 9.70 12.51
CA ILE A 115 5.93 8.85 12.72
C ILE A 115 5.68 7.77 13.78
N LYS A 116 5.03 8.11 14.89
CA LYS A 116 4.69 7.11 15.94
C LYS A 116 3.75 6.05 15.40
N SER A 117 2.74 6.46 14.62
CA SER A 117 1.79 5.53 14.00
C SER A 117 2.47 4.62 12.97
N LEU A 118 3.48 5.14 12.24
CA LEU A 118 4.29 4.35 11.31
C LEU A 118 5.10 3.28 12.07
N TYR A 119 5.81 3.66 13.14
CA TYR A 119 6.57 2.70 13.94
C TYR A 119 5.68 1.62 14.57
N HIS A 120 4.55 2.00 15.16
CA HIS A 120 3.60 1.03 15.70
C HIS A 120 3.04 0.11 14.61
N GLY A 121 2.67 0.65 13.44
CA GLY A 121 2.21 -0.17 12.32
C GLY A 121 3.26 -1.17 11.84
N VAL A 122 4.53 -0.81 11.82
CA VAL A 122 5.63 -1.73 11.46
C VAL A 122 5.85 -2.78 12.55
N GLN A 123 5.78 -2.40 13.83
CA GLN A 123 5.85 -3.36 14.94
C GLN A 123 4.69 -4.39 14.87
N ASP A 124 3.47 -3.90 14.62
CA ASP A 124 2.29 -4.76 14.47
C ASP A 124 2.43 -5.71 13.27
N LEU A 125 3.04 -5.25 12.15
CA LEU A 125 3.33 -6.09 10.99
C LEU A 125 4.33 -7.19 11.34
N MET A 126 5.44 -6.86 12.01
CA MET A 126 6.45 -7.84 12.38
C MET A 126 5.90 -8.89 13.36
N ALA A 127 5.18 -8.46 14.38
CA ALA A 127 4.50 -9.35 15.32
C ALA A 127 3.43 -10.21 14.63
N GLY A 128 2.69 -9.63 13.67
CA GLY A 128 1.67 -10.32 12.90
C GLY A 128 2.23 -11.41 11.98
N HIS A 129 3.37 -11.17 11.32
CA HIS A 129 4.06 -12.19 10.51
C HIS A 129 4.48 -13.38 11.35
N LYS A 130 5.05 -13.13 12.56
CA LYS A 130 5.38 -14.19 13.51
C LYS A 130 4.13 -14.95 13.96
N ALA A 131 3.05 -14.26 14.31
CA ALA A 131 1.80 -14.89 14.74
C ALA A 131 1.20 -15.80 13.65
N LEU A 132 1.20 -15.34 12.38
CA LEU A 132 0.77 -16.16 11.24
C LEU A 132 1.66 -17.39 11.05
N PHE A 133 2.98 -17.25 11.21
CA PHE A 133 3.90 -18.37 11.09
C PHE A 133 3.63 -19.44 12.17
N VAL A 134 3.50 -19.04 13.44
CA VAL A 134 3.21 -19.95 14.55
C VAL A 134 1.84 -20.63 14.37
N MET A 135 0.83 -19.90 13.87
CA MET A 135 -0.47 -20.51 13.56
C MET A 135 -0.36 -21.57 12.46
N ASN A 136 0.55 -21.40 11.51
CA ASN A 136 0.78 -22.37 10.43
C ASN A 136 1.40 -23.69 10.95
N GLU A 137 2.21 -23.68 12.01
CA GLU A 137 2.77 -24.89 12.61
C GLU A 137 1.69 -25.81 13.21
N GLY A 138 0.56 -25.23 13.66
CA GLY A 138 -0.57 -25.97 14.22
C GLY A 138 -1.72 -26.28 13.26
N ALA A 139 -1.55 -26.17 11.95
CA ALA A 139 -2.62 -26.10 10.94
C ALA A 139 -3.53 -27.34 10.76
N GLY A 140 -3.50 -28.32 11.68
CA GLY A 140 -4.33 -29.52 11.62
C GLY A 140 -5.68 -29.45 12.34
N ALA A 141 -5.97 -28.42 13.13
CA ALA A 141 -7.16 -28.35 13.98
C ALA A 141 -8.36 -27.70 13.24
N GLU A 142 -9.56 -28.26 13.44
CA GLU A 142 -10.82 -27.70 12.92
C GLU A 142 -11.01 -26.25 13.43
N GLY A 143 -11.36 -25.35 12.53
CA GLY A 143 -11.57 -23.91 12.82
C GLY A 143 -10.30 -23.05 12.82
N GLN A 144 -9.11 -23.60 12.75
CA GLN A 144 -7.85 -22.84 12.72
C GLN A 144 -7.69 -22.07 11.40
N MET A 145 -8.17 -22.62 10.28
CA MET A 145 -8.15 -21.95 8.97
C MET A 145 -8.92 -20.63 8.98
N SER A 146 -10.08 -20.58 9.63
CA SER A 146 -10.83 -19.32 9.75
C SER A 146 -10.07 -18.27 10.54
N ARG A 147 -9.39 -18.65 11.61
CA ARG A 147 -8.57 -17.75 12.43
C ARG A 147 -7.36 -17.23 11.64
N MET A 148 -6.68 -18.12 10.92
CA MET A 148 -5.54 -17.76 10.06
C MET A 148 -5.95 -16.78 8.95
N TYR A 149 -7.10 -17.03 8.31
CA TYR A 149 -7.63 -16.12 7.30
C TYR A 149 -7.99 -14.74 7.88
N THR A 150 -8.61 -14.72 9.05
CA THR A 150 -8.93 -13.46 9.75
C THR A 150 -7.66 -12.69 10.09
N GLN A 151 -6.62 -13.38 10.58
CA GLN A 151 -5.32 -12.79 10.87
C GLN A 151 -4.66 -12.24 9.59
N TYR A 152 -4.69 -12.99 8.49
CA TYR A 152 -4.18 -12.55 7.20
C TYR A 152 -4.88 -11.28 6.71
N VAL A 153 -6.20 -11.21 6.79
CA VAL A 153 -6.97 -10.02 6.41
C VAL A 153 -6.61 -8.82 7.27
N GLY A 154 -6.50 -9.02 8.59
CA GLY A 154 -6.05 -7.97 9.51
C GLY A 154 -4.64 -7.46 9.19
N MET A 155 -3.71 -8.37 8.88
CA MET A 155 -2.35 -8.02 8.45
C MET A 155 -2.33 -7.20 7.15
N ARG A 156 -3.17 -7.56 6.18
CA ARG A 156 -3.29 -6.80 4.93
C ARG A 156 -3.78 -5.38 5.16
N GLU A 157 -4.77 -5.19 6.06
CA GLU A 157 -5.21 -3.85 6.46
C GLU A 157 -4.09 -3.01 7.10
N ILE A 158 -3.29 -3.62 7.99
CA ILE A 158 -2.17 -2.94 8.62
C ILE A 158 -1.12 -2.56 7.57
N LEU A 159 -0.80 -3.48 6.65
CA LEU A 159 0.14 -3.25 5.55
C LEU A 159 -0.30 -2.08 4.65
N ASP A 160 -1.58 -2.04 4.27
CA ASP A 160 -2.14 -0.96 3.47
C ASP A 160 -2.09 0.38 4.22
N LYS A 161 -2.37 0.39 5.53
CA LYS A 161 -2.25 1.59 6.39
C LYS A 161 -0.80 2.07 6.48
N VAL A 162 0.16 1.16 6.69
CA VAL A 162 1.59 1.49 6.74
C VAL A 162 2.05 2.04 5.39
N GLY A 163 1.66 1.41 4.29
CA GLY A 163 1.96 1.88 2.92
C GLY A 163 1.46 3.31 2.65
N GLN A 164 0.27 3.65 3.15
CA GLN A 164 -0.30 5.00 3.03
C GLN A 164 0.37 6.02 3.98
N LEU A 165 0.90 5.58 5.12
CA LEU A 165 1.58 6.46 6.06
C LEU A 165 2.99 6.85 5.60
N VAL A 166 3.72 5.99 4.90
CA VAL A 166 5.10 6.24 4.45
C VAL A 166 5.25 7.58 3.72
N PRO A 167 4.49 7.89 2.65
CA PRO A 167 4.62 9.18 1.95
C PRO A 167 4.22 10.38 2.82
N ALA A 168 3.28 10.21 3.75
CA ALA A 168 2.88 11.28 4.66
C ALA A 168 4.00 11.62 5.66
N VAL A 169 4.66 10.60 6.21
CA VAL A 169 5.76 10.76 7.17
C VAL A 169 7.04 11.28 6.50
N GLN A 170 7.26 10.95 5.22
CA GLN A 170 8.35 11.54 4.43
C GLN A 170 8.27 13.08 4.35
N LEU A 171 7.06 13.65 4.33
CA LEU A 171 6.85 15.09 4.35
C LEU A 171 6.99 15.72 5.75
N GLU A 172 6.81 14.94 6.82
CA GLU A 172 6.92 15.41 8.21
C GLU A 172 8.38 15.41 8.72
N THR A 173 9.17 14.40 8.31
CA THR A 173 10.46 14.12 8.95
C THR A 173 11.56 13.81 7.94
N TYR A 174 12.61 14.65 7.96
CA TYR A 174 13.78 14.49 7.09
C TYR A 174 14.45 13.10 7.21
N GLN A 175 14.48 12.52 8.40
CA GLN A 175 15.06 11.18 8.60
C GLN A 175 14.33 10.11 7.79
N VAL A 176 12.98 10.11 7.78
CA VAL A 176 12.19 9.15 6.99
C VAL A 176 12.35 9.42 5.49
N TYR A 177 12.42 10.70 5.08
CA TYR A 177 12.71 11.07 3.69
C TYR A 177 14.08 10.56 3.23
N ARG A 178 15.12 10.71 4.06
CA ARG A 178 16.48 10.24 3.75
C ARG A 178 16.54 8.74 3.52
N TYR A 179 15.74 7.98 4.25
CA TYR A 179 15.67 6.51 4.16
C TYR A 179 14.43 6.00 3.41
N ARG A 180 13.84 6.81 2.54
CA ARG A 180 12.59 6.49 1.82
C ARG A 180 12.64 5.15 1.10
N GLU A 181 13.74 4.85 0.40
CA GLU A 181 13.91 3.61 -0.36
C GLU A 181 13.91 2.37 0.54
N HIS A 182 14.44 2.49 1.74
CA HIS A 182 14.43 1.41 2.73
C HIS A 182 13.03 1.17 3.26
N TRP A 183 12.26 2.23 3.54
CA TRP A 183 10.87 2.12 3.97
C TRP A 183 9.97 1.51 2.90
N GLU A 184 10.10 1.96 1.66
CA GLU A 184 9.36 1.40 0.52
C GLU A 184 9.73 -0.05 0.25
N ARG A 185 11.01 -0.40 0.40
CA ARG A 185 11.48 -1.79 0.29
C ARG A 185 10.92 -2.65 1.41
N ALA A 186 10.93 -2.18 2.65
CA ALA A 186 10.38 -2.90 3.80
C ALA A 186 8.88 -3.20 3.61
N VAL A 187 8.10 -2.23 3.13
CA VAL A 187 6.67 -2.43 2.82
C VAL A 187 6.49 -3.48 1.71
N ARG A 188 7.29 -3.42 0.64
CA ARG A 188 7.22 -4.41 -0.46
C ARG A 188 7.60 -5.81 0.02
N CYS A 189 8.71 -5.96 0.74
CA CYS A 189 9.13 -7.26 1.27
C CYS A 189 8.08 -7.83 2.24
N SER A 190 7.46 -6.98 3.08
CA SER A 190 6.37 -7.41 3.95
C SER A 190 5.13 -7.87 3.17
N ALA A 191 4.81 -7.20 2.04
CA ALA A 191 3.71 -7.62 1.16
C ALA A 191 4.00 -8.97 0.49
N GLU A 192 5.22 -9.17 0.00
CA GLU A 192 5.67 -10.43 -0.60
C GLU A 192 5.66 -11.56 0.42
N LEU A 193 6.16 -11.31 1.63
CA LEU A 193 6.15 -12.28 2.72
C LEU A 193 4.73 -12.67 3.11
N LEU A 194 3.81 -11.72 3.20
CA LEU A 194 2.39 -11.98 3.50
C LEU A 194 1.75 -12.86 2.44
N GLU A 195 2.06 -12.64 1.16
CA GLU A 195 1.54 -13.46 0.06
C GLU A 195 2.16 -14.87 0.08
N LEU A 196 3.44 -15.02 0.41
CA LEU A 196 4.08 -16.31 0.60
C LEU A 196 3.44 -17.09 1.76
N GLN A 197 3.19 -16.45 2.90
CA GLN A 197 2.50 -17.05 4.04
C GLN A 197 1.07 -17.49 3.67
N ARG A 198 0.35 -16.72 2.85
CA ARG A 198 -0.96 -17.10 2.34
C ARG A 198 -0.92 -18.36 1.46
N ARG A 199 0.08 -18.44 0.57
CA ARG A 199 0.29 -19.63 -0.28
C ARG A 199 0.64 -20.83 0.57
N TRP A 200 1.51 -20.67 1.55
CA TRP A 200 1.89 -21.71 2.49
C TRP A 200 0.68 -22.26 3.25
N MET A 201 -0.18 -21.38 3.77
CA MET A 201 -1.46 -21.76 4.36
C MET A 201 -2.29 -22.68 3.45
N GLY A 202 -2.45 -22.29 2.18
CA GLY A 202 -3.17 -23.09 1.19
C GLY A 202 -2.53 -24.45 0.95
N THR A 203 -1.19 -24.50 0.94
CA THR A 203 -0.42 -25.73 0.77
C THR A 203 -0.63 -26.70 1.95
N LEU A 204 -0.54 -26.22 3.18
CA LEU A 204 -0.74 -27.02 4.38
C LEU A 204 -2.15 -27.66 4.41
N VAL A 205 -3.17 -26.88 4.03
CA VAL A 205 -4.54 -27.38 3.97
C VAL A 205 -4.70 -28.45 2.90
N ALA A 206 -4.16 -28.22 1.71
CA ALA A 206 -4.27 -29.16 0.59
C ALA A 206 -3.47 -30.45 0.80
N MET A 207 -2.45 -30.41 1.66
CA MET A 207 -1.57 -31.54 1.99
C MET A 207 -1.83 -32.12 3.39
N LYS A 208 -2.96 -31.80 4.01
CA LYS A 208 -3.32 -32.21 5.38
C LYS A 208 -3.12 -33.72 5.67
N ASP A 209 -3.35 -34.57 4.66
CA ASP A 209 -3.25 -36.03 4.77
C ASP A 209 -1.84 -36.56 4.48
N LEU A 210 -0.86 -35.67 4.20
CA LEU A 210 0.52 -36.05 3.90
C LEU A 210 1.43 -35.68 5.05
N ASP A 211 2.30 -36.63 5.41
CA ASP A 211 3.38 -36.33 6.33
C ASP A 211 4.45 -35.47 5.64
N MET A 212 4.51 -34.19 6.02
CA MET A 212 5.45 -33.23 5.43
C MET A 212 6.90 -33.59 5.72
N ALA A 213 7.17 -34.25 6.84
CA ALA A 213 8.52 -34.71 7.21
C ALA A 213 9.01 -35.83 6.26
N SER A 214 8.09 -36.67 5.77
CA SER A 214 8.42 -37.70 4.77
C SER A 214 8.67 -37.15 3.37
N LEU A 215 8.04 -36.02 3.02
CA LEU A 215 8.19 -35.36 1.71
C LEU A 215 9.45 -34.49 1.63
N PHE A 216 9.78 -33.82 2.71
CA PHE A 216 10.91 -32.92 2.81
C PHE A 216 11.87 -33.36 3.90
N PRO A 217 13.03 -33.96 3.56
CA PRO A 217 14.07 -34.25 4.54
C PRO A 217 14.48 -32.96 5.27
N HIS A 218 14.58 -33.07 6.61
CA HIS A 218 14.90 -31.92 7.48
C HIS A 218 13.83 -30.83 7.59
N PHE A 219 12.57 -31.12 7.25
CA PHE A 219 11.47 -30.14 7.32
C PHE A 219 11.37 -29.46 8.69
N GLU A 220 11.35 -30.23 9.77
CA GLU A 220 11.25 -29.70 11.14
C GLU A 220 12.43 -28.78 11.50
N SER A 221 13.65 -29.13 11.10
CA SER A 221 14.84 -28.31 11.33
C SER A 221 14.72 -26.96 10.60
N ARG A 222 14.18 -26.95 9.38
CA ARG A 222 13.97 -25.74 8.58
C ARG A 222 12.87 -24.85 9.13
N VAL A 223 11.78 -25.44 9.58
CA VAL A 223 10.71 -24.70 10.27
C VAL A 223 11.25 -24.03 11.54
N ALA A 224 12.08 -24.74 12.31
CA ALA A 224 12.73 -24.19 13.50
C ALA A 224 13.71 -23.03 13.17
N GLU A 225 14.46 -23.11 12.07
CA GLU A 225 15.33 -22.02 11.58
C GLU A 225 14.50 -20.78 11.19
N LEU A 226 13.41 -20.96 10.43
CA LEU A 226 12.49 -19.89 10.11
C LEU A 226 11.87 -19.27 11.36
N GLY A 227 11.47 -20.07 12.33
CA GLY A 227 10.97 -19.59 13.61
C GLY A 227 11.95 -18.63 14.30
N LYS A 228 13.25 -18.97 14.32
CA LYS A 228 14.30 -18.07 14.86
C LYS A 228 14.41 -16.76 14.07
N LEU A 229 14.23 -16.78 12.74
CA LEU A 229 14.24 -15.57 11.93
C LEU A 229 13.03 -14.68 12.25
N PHE A 230 11.84 -15.26 12.41
CA PHE A 230 10.65 -14.51 12.83
C PHE A 230 10.78 -13.96 14.26
N ASP A 231 11.44 -14.68 15.17
CA ASP A 231 11.75 -14.18 16.51
C ASP A 231 12.69 -12.96 16.46
N ARG A 232 13.73 -13.01 15.63
CA ARG A 232 14.63 -11.87 15.40
C ARG A 232 13.89 -10.68 14.77
N LEU A 233 13.01 -10.93 13.81
CA LEU A 233 12.21 -9.90 13.15
C LEU A 233 11.28 -9.17 14.15
N ASP A 234 10.61 -9.92 15.03
CA ASP A 234 9.78 -9.38 16.10
C ASP A 234 10.59 -8.58 17.14
N ALA A 235 11.79 -9.06 17.49
CA ALA A 235 12.70 -8.35 18.39
C ALA A 235 13.17 -7.01 17.80
N LEU A 236 13.57 -6.97 16.52
CA LEU A 236 13.94 -5.75 15.83
C LEU A 236 12.79 -4.73 15.78
N GLY A 237 11.55 -5.21 15.61
CA GLY A 237 10.37 -4.37 15.69
C GLY A 237 10.21 -3.69 17.05
N LYS A 238 10.52 -4.38 18.14
CA LYS A 238 10.40 -3.87 19.51
C LYS A 238 11.52 -2.90 19.91
N GLU A 239 12.74 -3.13 19.43
CA GLU A 239 13.90 -2.30 19.78
C GLU A 239 13.92 -0.94 19.04
N GLY A 240 13.15 -0.77 17.97
CA GLY A 240 13.00 0.51 17.27
C GLY A 240 14.28 1.10 16.67
N SER A 241 15.39 0.33 16.65
CA SER A 241 16.70 0.75 16.13
C SER A 241 17.16 -0.20 15.02
N PRO A 242 17.73 0.29 13.92
CA PRO A 242 18.40 -0.57 12.96
C PRO A 242 19.70 -1.08 13.59
N GLY A 243 19.57 -2.09 14.44
CA GLY A 243 20.71 -2.79 15.02
C GLY A 243 21.42 -3.61 13.94
N ASP A 244 22.70 -3.70 14.14
CA ASP A 244 23.73 -4.43 13.42
C ASP A 244 23.24 -5.51 12.43
N SER A 245 23.43 -5.22 11.14
CA SER A 245 23.12 -6.13 10.05
C SER A 245 24.14 -7.28 10.02
N SER A 246 23.99 -8.25 10.93
CA SER A 246 24.60 -9.54 10.70
C SER A 246 23.97 -10.13 9.42
N LYS A 247 24.81 -10.40 8.41
CA LYS A 247 24.39 -11.05 7.16
C LYS A 247 23.56 -12.28 7.50
N PRO A 248 22.43 -12.51 6.81
CA PRO A 248 21.70 -13.76 6.97
C PRO A 248 22.66 -14.91 6.66
N GLU A 249 22.75 -15.86 7.57
CA GLU A 249 23.41 -17.14 7.32
C GLU A 249 22.78 -17.75 6.06
N ASP A 250 23.61 -18.28 5.17
CA ASP A 250 23.17 -18.93 3.92
C ASP A 250 22.19 -20.06 4.27
N VAL A 251 20.90 -19.79 4.13
CA VAL A 251 19.84 -20.79 4.32
C VAL A 251 19.88 -21.69 3.08
N GLN A 252 20.29 -22.95 3.25
CA GLN A 252 20.30 -23.89 2.13
C GLN A 252 18.86 -24.15 1.64
N PRO A 253 18.63 -24.21 0.31
CA PRO A 253 17.30 -24.46 -0.25
C PRO A 253 16.74 -25.81 0.21
N LEU A 254 15.41 -25.89 0.32
CA LEU A 254 14.72 -27.11 0.66
C LEU A 254 14.80 -28.09 -0.52
N ALA A 255 15.36 -29.27 -0.31
CA ALA A 255 15.43 -30.32 -1.32
C ALA A 255 14.23 -31.26 -1.19
N PHE A 256 13.70 -31.75 -2.32
CA PHE A 256 12.64 -32.77 -2.38
C PHE A 256 13.20 -34.18 -2.19
N ASP A 257 12.43 -35.05 -1.52
CA ASP A 257 12.61 -36.49 -1.69
C ASP A 257 11.90 -36.94 -2.98
N GLU A 258 12.68 -37.27 -4.01
CA GLU A 258 12.16 -37.64 -5.33
C GLU A 258 11.19 -38.82 -5.28
N SER A 259 11.46 -39.80 -4.42
CA SER A 259 10.63 -41.02 -4.33
C SER A 259 9.21 -40.76 -3.83
N VAL A 260 9.06 -39.79 -2.92
CA VAL A 260 7.75 -39.38 -2.37
C VAL A 260 7.10 -38.38 -3.33
N PHE A 261 7.87 -37.48 -3.90
CA PHE A 261 7.37 -36.46 -4.83
C PHE A 261 6.75 -37.07 -6.11
N GLU A 262 7.34 -38.13 -6.66
CA GLU A 262 6.80 -38.80 -7.86
C GLU A 262 5.39 -39.39 -7.64
N LYS A 263 5.08 -39.82 -6.43
CA LYS A 263 3.78 -40.40 -6.06
C LYS A 263 2.65 -39.34 -5.93
N LEU A 264 3.00 -38.07 -5.93
CA LEU A 264 2.03 -36.98 -5.81
C LEU A 264 1.31 -36.71 -7.14
N GLY A 265 0.00 -36.46 -7.09
CA GLY A 265 -0.75 -35.95 -8.24
C GLY A 265 -0.28 -34.55 -8.68
N SER A 266 -0.54 -34.16 -9.93
CA SER A 266 -0.05 -32.91 -10.54
C SER A 266 -0.30 -31.65 -9.72
N THR A 267 -1.50 -31.52 -9.14
CA THR A 267 -1.89 -30.37 -8.30
C THR A 267 -1.05 -30.29 -7.01
N ARG A 268 -0.82 -31.44 -6.35
CA ARG A 268 -0.01 -31.50 -5.14
C ARG A 268 1.47 -31.26 -5.41
N LYS A 269 1.98 -31.66 -6.59
CA LYS A 269 3.34 -31.31 -7.03
C LYS A 269 3.53 -29.78 -7.16
N GLY A 270 2.55 -29.09 -7.77
CA GLY A 270 2.58 -27.64 -7.89
C GLY A 270 2.58 -26.94 -6.53
N LEU A 271 1.81 -27.46 -5.56
CA LEU A 271 1.78 -26.92 -4.19
C LEU A 271 3.10 -27.17 -3.45
N ALA A 272 3.73 -28.33 -3.64
CA ALA A 272 5.05 -28.63 -3.06
C ALA A 272 6.14 -27.67 -3.59
N PHE A 273 6.13 -27.34 -4.89
CA PHE A 273 7.00 -26.31 -5.43
C PHE A 273 6.75 -24.93 -4.84
N SER A 274 5.49 -24.59 -4.57
CA SER A 274 5.15 -23.31 -3.92
C SER A 274 5.63 -23.25 -2.47
N ALA A 275 5.68 -24.41 -1.79
CA ALA A 275 6.24 -24.51 -0.45
C ALA A 275 7.74 -24.25 -0.43
N VAL A 276 8.51 -24.83 -1.39
CA VAL A 276 9.95 -24.59 -1.49
C VAL A 276 10.27 -23.12 -1.63
N LYS A 277 9.51 -22.37 -2.44
CA LYS A 277 9.72 -20.93 -2.60
C LYS A 277 9.53 -20.10 -1.33
N LEU A 278 8.82 -20.62 -0.32
CA LEU A 278 8.73 -19.94 0.97
C LEU A 278 10.04 -20.03 1.75
N PHE A 279 10.82 -21.10 1.51
CA PHE A 279 12.07 -21.38 2.22
C PHE A 279 13.32 -20.90 1.45
N GLU A 280 13.16 -20.42 0.22
CA GLU A 280 14.15 -19.68 -0.56
C GLU A 280 14.12 -18.17 -0.22
#